data_15ce8dd67cfd31bb640b1a7d9bee18a9
#
_entry.id   15ce8dd67cfd31bb640b1a7d9bee18a9
#
_cell.length_a   1.000
_cell.length_b   1.000
_cell.length_c   1.000
_cell.angle_alpha   90.00
_cell.angle_beta   90.00
_cell.angle_gamma   90.00
#
_symmetry.space_group_name_H-M   'P 1'
#
loop_
_entity.id
_entity.type
_entity.pdbx_description
1 polymer ?
#
loop_
_entity_poly.entity_id
_entity_poly.type
_entity_poly.pdbx_seq_one_letter_code
_entity_poly.pdbx_strand_id
1 'polypeptide(L)'
;MSNAMFSEREKQYLGSQRLARIATASLTDGSIQPDVAPVGFDFDGEYFYVGGMNLLKSTKYKNIQKNSMVAIVIDDLKSVNPWEPRGLRIYGIADVVTRQGGYMAQTDHPSATYIRIKPLKKWSWGIEEPVFLQGRFNVKKSSNTS
;
A
#
# COMPACT_ATOMS: atom_id res chain seq x y z
N MET A 1 -8.23 16.96 -13.48
CA MET A 1 -6.82 16.65 -13.65
C MET A 1 -6.37 15.70 -12.57
N SER A 2 -5.88 14.56 -12.97
CA SER A 2 -5.31 13.64 -12.03
C SER A 2 -4.09 14.28 -11.40
N ASN A 3 -4.11 14.46 -10.11
CA ASN A 3 -2.94 14.78 -9.37
C ASN A 3 -2.00 13.60 -9.48
N ALA A 4 -0.93 13.76 -10.26
CA ALA A 4 0.04 12.70 -10.41
C ALA A 4 0.86 12.56 -9.13
N MET A 5 0.23 12.04 -8.08
CA MET A 5 0.92 11.71 -6.85
C MET A 5 2.01 10.67 -7.11
N PHE A 6 1.75 9.78 -8.07
CA PHE A 6 2.68 8.70 -8.44
C PHE A 6 3.26 8.99 -9.82
N SER A 7 4.58 8.91 -9.93
CA SER A 7 5.26 9.02 -11.21
C SER A 7 5.06 7.74 -12.03
N GLU A 8 5.36 7.81 -13.32
CA GLU A 8 5.28 6.64 -14.19
C GLU A 8 6.22 5.52 -13.73
N ARG A 9 7.42 5.85 -13.27
CA ARG A 9 8.36 4.85 -12.75
C ARG A 9 7.83 4.20 -11.46
N GLU A 10 7.20 4.98 -10.60
CA GLU A 10 6.58 4.45 -9.38
C GLU A 10 5.43 3.51 -9.71
N LYS A 11 4.60 3.87 -10.68
CA LYS A 11 3.52 3.00 -11.14
C LYS A 11 4.04 1.69 -11.72
N GLN A 12 5.11 1.77 -12.53
CA GLN A 12 5.76 0.58 -13.08
C GLN A 12 6.34 -0.30 -11.97
N TYR A 13 6.97 0.32 -10.99
CA TYR A 13 7.51 -0.41 -9.85
C TYR A 13 6.39 -1.15 -9.10
N LEU A 14 5.31 -0.46 -8.80
CA LEU A 14 4.16 -1.08 -8.10
C LEU A 14 3.58 -2.23 -8.91
N GLY A 15 3.50 -2.10 -10.23
CA GLY A 15 3.03 -3.17 -11.10
C GLY A 15 3.94 -4.39 -11.14
N SER A 16 5.21 -4.22 -10.78
CA SER A 16 6.19 -5.32 -10.74
C SER A 16 6.18 -6.08 -9.42
N GLN A 17 5.48 -5.58 -8.40
CA GLN A 17 5.47 -6.16 -7.07
C GLN A 17 4.16 -6.90 -6.82
N ARG A 18 4.23 -7.97 -6.02
CA ARG A 18 3.06 -8.81 -5.70
C ARG A 18 2.62 -8.68 -4.26
N LEU A 19 3.53 -8.28 -3.38
CA LEU A 19 3.28 -8.23 -1.94
C LEU A 19 3.42 -6.82 -1.42
N ALA A 20 2.55 -6.48 -0.51
CA ALA A 20 2.62 -5.28 0.30
C ALA A 20 2.52 -5.68 1.77
N ARG A 21 2.79 -4.74 2.66
CA ARG A 21 2.56 -4.90 4.09
C ARG A 21 1.64 -3.77 4.49
N ILE A 22 0.48 -4.13 5.02
CA ILE A 22 -0.51 -3.16 5.48
C ILE A 22 -0.45 -3.07 7.00
N ALA A 23 -0.40 -1.85 7.51
CA ALA A 23 -0.43 -1.57 8.94
C ALA A 23 -1.74 -0.88 9.29
N THR A 24 -2.37 -1.36 10.33
CA THR A 24 -3.62 -0.83 10.86
C THR A 24 -3.53 -0.72 12.38
N ALA A 25 -4.40 0.07 12.96
CA ALA A 25 -4.46 0.20 14.42
C ALA A 25 -5.84 0.67 14.81
N SER A 26 -6.29 0.26 15.99
CA SER A 26 -7.51 0.79 16.56
C SER A 26 -7.43 0.77 18.09
N LEU A 27 -8.18 1.65 18.70
CA LEU A 27 -8.30 1.67 20.16
C LEU A 27 -9.20 0.52 20.60
N THR A 28 -8.68 -0.36 21.47
CA THR A 28 -9.43 -1.49 22.02
C THR A 28 -9.05 -1.60 23.50
N ASP A 29 -10.06 -1.56 24.35
CA ASP A 29 -9.87 -1.68 25.82
C ASP A 29 -8.81 -0.73 26.37
N GLY A 30 -8.84 0.54 25.90
CA GLY A 30 -7.95 1.57 26.39
C GLY A 30 -6.53 1.53 25.86
N SER A 31 -6.22 0.64 24.90
CA SER A 31 -4.88 0.56 24.32
C SER A 31 -4.96 0.42 22.81
N ILE A 32 -3.85 0.74 22.14
CA ILE A 32 -3.72 0.65 20.69
C ILE A 32 -2.60 -0.35 20.39
N GLN A 33 -2.96 -1.45 19.73
CA GLN A 33 -1.99 -2.43 19.25
C GLN A 33 -1.84 -2.25 17.74
N PRO A 34 -0.69 -1.74 17.27
CA PRO A 34 -0.45 -1.73 15.83
C PRO A 34 -0.40 -3.16 15.28
N ASP A 35 -1.00 -3.33 14.12
CA ASP A 35 -1.02 -4.61 13.42
C ASP A 35 -0.40 -4.43 12.04
N VAL A 36 0.38 -5.41 11.60
CA VAL A 36 0.97 -5.43 10.27
C VAL A 36 0.80 -6.82 9.68
N ALA A 37 0.43 -6.88 8.41
CA ALA A 37 0.21 -8.15 7.73
C ALA A 37 0.73 -8.08 6.30
N PRO A 38 1.35 -9.16 5.77
CA PRO A 38 1.64 -9.25 4.36
C PRO A 38 0.34 -9.50 3.59
N VAL A 39 0.20 -8.84 2.46
CA VAL A 39 -1.01 -8.92 1.63
C VAL A 39 -0.62 -8.87 0.16
N GLY A 40 -1.46 -9.47 -0.69
CA GLY A 40 -1.45 -9.13 -2.10
C GLY A 40 -2.10 -7.78 -2.31
N PHE A 41 -1.90 -7.16 -3.46
CA PHE A 41 -2.52 -5.88 -3.75
C PHE A 41 -2.65 -5.63 -5.24
N ASP A 42 -3.61 -4.78 -5.59
CA ASP A 42 -3.70 -4.13 -6.89
C ASP A 42 -3.54 -2.62 -6.71
N PHE A 43 -3.03 -1.95 -7.71
CA PHE A 43 -2.96 -0.50 -7.77
C PHE A 43 -3.46 -0.04 -9.14
N ASP A 44 -4.47 0.83 -9.16
CA ASP A 44 -5.08 1.28 -10.41
C ASP A 44 -4.54 2.63 -10.91
N GLY A 45 -3.51 3.15 -10.28
CA GLY A 45 -2.95 4.48 -10.55
C GLY A 45 -3.43 5.52 -9.57
N GLU A 46 -4.48 5.23 -8.81
CA GLU A 46 -5.10 6.16 -7.87
C GLU A 46 -5.33 5.50 -6.50
N TYR A 47 -5.86 4.28 -6.48
CA TYR A 47 -6.19 3.55 -5.26
C TYR A 47 -5.44 2.24 -5.18
N PHE A 48 -5.14 1.83 -3.94
CA PHE A 48 -4.70 0.47 -3.66
C PHE A 48 -5.90 -0.37 -3.24
N TYR A 49 -5.90 -1.65 -3.64
CA TYR A 49 -6.93 -2.61 -3.29
C TYR A 49 -6.27 -3.81 -2.65
N VAL A 50 -6.72 -4.14 -1.45
CA VAL A 50 -6.19 -5.25 -0.65
C VAL A 50 -7.34 -6.21 -0.38
N GLY A 51 -7.21 -7.45 -0.83
CA GLY A 51 -8.18 -8.51 -0.57
C GLY A 51 -7.59 -9.57 0.34
N GLY A 52 -8.37 -10.62 0.57
CA GLY A 52 -7.92 -11.77 1.33
C GLY A 52 -9.01 -12.81 1.44
N MET A 53 -8.63 -14.06 1.61
CA MET A 53 -9.59 -15.16 1.65
C MET A 53 -10.57 -15.06 2.82
N ASN A 54 -10.10 -14.54 3.96
CA ASN A 54 -10.93 -14.34 5.15
C ASN A 54 -10.91 -12.88 5.57
N LEU A 55 -11.07 -11.97 4.61
CA LEU A 55 -10.91 -10.54 4.84
C LEU A 55 -11.76 -10.04 6.00
N LEU A 56 -13.04 -10.41 6.01
CA LEU A 56 -14.00 -9.90 7.01
C LEU A 56 -13.72 -10.40 8.42
N LYS A 57 -12.92 -11.45 8.57
CA LYS A 57 -12.50 -11.97 9.87
C LYS A 57 -11.11 -11.53 10.29
N SER A 58 -10.42 -10.77 9.42
CA SER A 58 -9.04 -10.36 9.68
C SER A 58 -8.97 -9.23 10.69
N THR A 59 -7.84 -9.13 11.37
CA THR A 59 -7.55 -8.03 12.29
C THR A 59 -7.54 -6.69 11.57
N LYS A 60 -6.97 -6.64 10.36
CA LYS A 60 -6.93 -5.40 9.58
C LYS A 60 -8.34 -4.88 9.25
N TYR A 61 -9.26 -5.78 8.90
CA TYR A 61 -10.64 -5.37 8.62
C TYR A 61 -11.31 -4.82 9.88
N LYS A 62 -11.16 -5.50 11.01
CA LYS A 62 -11.71 -5.04 12.29
C LYS A 62 -11.16 -3.70 12.70
N ASN A 63 -9.85 -3.51 12.54
CA ASN A 63 -9.21 -2.22 12.86
C ASN A 63 -9.76 -1.10 11.99
N ILE A 64 -9.90 -1.33 10.68
CA ILE A 64 -10.37 -0.34 9.73
C ILE A 64 -11.82 0.09 10.03
N GLN A 65 -12.65 -0.83 10.53
CA GLN A 65 -14.02 -0.47 10.93
C GLN A 65 -14.05 0.57 12.05
N LYS A 66 -13.02 0.61 12.88
CA LYS A 66 -12.92 1.56 14.00
C LYS A 66 -12.04 2.76 13.66
N ASN A 67 -11.00 2.56 12.87
CA ASN A 67 -10.05 3.59 12.48
C ASN A 67 -9.65 3.37 11.03
N SER A 68 -10.07 4.27 10.15
CA SER A 68 -9.83 4.14 8.71
C SER A 68 -8.43 4.54 8.28
N MET A 69 -7.61 5.09 9.15
CA MET A 69 -6.24 5.48 8.81
C MET A 69 -5.35 4.27 8.76
N VAL A 70 -4.64 4.11 7.66
CA VAL A 70 -3.77 2.94 7.41
C VAL A 70 -2.43 3.39 6.86
N ALA A 71 -1.47 2.49 6.94
CA ALA A 71 -0.21 2.62 6.21
C ALA A 71 0.01 1.36 5.39
N ILE A 72 0.64 1.52 4.23
CA ILE A 72 1.01 0.40 3.38
C ILE A 72 2.43 0.64 2.86
N VAL A 73 3.22 -0.42 2.83
CA VAL A 73 4.58 -0.36 2.29
C VAL A 73 4.74 -1.47 1.26
N ILE A 74 5.33 -1.10 0.13
CA ILE A 74 5.74 -2.02 -0.92
C ILE A 74 7.23 -1.77 -1.12
N ASP A 75 8.04 -2.79 -0.89
CA ASP A 75 9.49 -2.62 -0.98
C ASP A 75 10.17 -3.93 -1.37
N ASP A 76 11.37 -3.80 -1.89
CA ASP A 76 12.25 -4.93 -2.16
C ASP A 76 13.71 -4.45 -2.21
N LEU A 77 14.60 -5.37 -2.48
CA LEU A 77 15.99 -5.07 -2.77
C LEU A 77 16.23 -5.22 -4.27
N LYS A 78 16.66 -4.15 -4.90
CA LYS A 78 17.13 -4.20 -6.28
C LYS A 78 18.42 -4.99 -6.37
N SER A 79 19.29 -4.84 -5.36
CA SER A 79 20.58 -5.51 -5.26
C SER A 79 20.97 -5.66 -3.79
N VAL A 80 21.66 -6.74 -3.48
CA VAL A 80 22.21 -6.97 -2.14
C VAL A 80 23.64 -6.43 -2.03
N ASN A 81 24.39 -6.53 -3.11
CA ASN A 81 25.78 -6.04 -3.15
C ASN A 81 26.03 -5.39 -4.52
N PRO A 82 25.98 -4.05 -4.61
CA PRO A 82 25.76 -3.10 -3.51
C PRO A 82 24.34 -3.16 -2.93
N TRP A 83 24.18 -2.71 -1.71
CA TRP A 83 22.89 -2.68 -1.03
C TRP A 83 22.02 -1.58 -1.63
N GLU A 84 20.97 -1.97 -2.33
CA GLU A 84 20.09 -1.03 -3.04
C GLU A 84 18.61 -1.32 -2.74
N PRO A 85 18.09 -0.86 -1.60
CA PRO A 85 16.67 -0.98 -1.30
C PRO A 85 15.86 0.01 -2.15
N ARG A 86 14.65 -0.38 -2.48
CA ARG A 86 13.69 0.50 -3.16
C ARG A 86 12.29 0.22 -2.64
N GLY A 87 11.43 1.21 -2.72
CA GLY A 87 10.08 1.03 -2.26
C GLY A 87 9.29 2.32 -2.12
N LEU A 88 8.04 2.13 -1.66
CA LEU A 88 7.14 3.21 -1.33
C LEU A 88 6.47 2.91 0.01
N ARG A 89 6.35 3.95 0.83
CA ARG A 89 5.54 3.94 2.04
C ARG A 89 4.40 4.94 1.86
N ILE A 90 3.20 4.52 2.12
CA ILE A 90 2.01 5.33 1.88
C ILE A 90 1.18 5.38 3.16
N TYR A 91 0.75 6.59 3.55
CA TYR A 91 -0.32 6.78 4.51
C TYR A 91 -1.60 7.05 3.73
N GLY A 92 -2.69 6.43 4.14
CA GLY A 92 -3.95 6.59 3.43
C GLY A 92 -5.16 6.39 4.31
N ILE A 93 -6.32 6.55 3.68
CA ILE A 93 -7.61 6.30 4.30
C ILE A 93 -8.24 5.10 3.59
N ALA A 94 -8.72 4.15 4.38
CA ALA A 94 -9.30 2.91 3.88
C ALA A 94 -10.80 2.91 3.96
N ASP A 95 -11.43 2.32 2.97
CA ASP A 95 -12.83 1.91 3.02
C ASP A 95 -12.94 0.48 2.45
N VAL A 96 -14.13 -0.08 2.49
CA VAL A 96 -14.39 -1.43 2.01
C VAL A 96 -15.30 -1.34 0.82
N VAL A 97 -14.90 -1.97 -0.28
CA VAL A 97 -15.66 -1.94 -1.54
C VAL A 97 -15.77 -3.35 -2.11
N THR A 98 -16.82 -3.57 -2.89
CA THR A 98 -16.94 -4.74 -3.74
C THR A 98 -16.65 -4.29 -5.16
N ARG A 99 -15.73 -4.96 -5.85
CA ARG A 99 -15.39 -4.62 -7.23
C ARG A 99 -15.29 -5.87 -8.09
N GLN A 100 -15.57 -5.68 -9.37
CA GLN A 100 -15.36 -6.69 -10.41
C GLN A 100 -13.88 -6.76 -10.73
N GLY A 101 -13.37 -7.98 -10.91
CA GLY A 101 -11.97 -8.17 -11.29
C GLY A 101 -11.02 -7.98 -10.12
N GLY A 102 -9.75 -7.69 -10.45
CA GLY A 102 -8.70 -7.60 -9.46
C GLY A 102 -8.11 -8.98 -9.15
N TYR A 103 -7.07 -8.98 -8.30
CA TYR A 103 -6.29 -10.19 -8.07
C TYR A 103 -7.03 -11.29 -7.28
N MET A 104 -8.16 -10.95 -6.64
CA MET A 104 -8.97 -11.94 -5.93
C MET A 104 -10.09 -12.52 -6.79
N ALA A 105 -10.29 -12.01 -8.01
CA ALA A 105 -11.36 -12.49 -8.89
C ALA A 105 -11.08 -13.92 -9.37
N GLN A 106 -12.13 -14.72 -9.43
CA GLN A 106 -12.10 -16.08 -9.95
C GLN A 106 -13.14 -16.21 -11.06
N THR A 107 -13.01 -17.25 -11.88
CA THR A 107 -13.88 -17.45 -13.05
C THR A 107 -15.36 -17.49 -12.66
N ASP A 108 -15.71 -18.19 -11.59
CA ASP A 108 -17.07 -18.34 -11.08
C ASP A 108 -17.43 -17.32 -10.01
N HIS A 109 -16.45 -16.52 -9.55
CA HIS A 109 -16.65 -15.41 -8.60
C HIS A 109 -15.87 -14.19 -9.10
N PRO A 110 -16.43 -13.48 -10.11
CA PRO A 110 -15.70 -12.38 -10.75
C PRO A 110 -15.58 -11.13 -9.90
N SER A 111 -16.37 -11.00 -8.84
CA SER A 111 -16.27 -9.86 -7.92
C SER A 111 -15.75 -10.32 -6.57
N ALA A 112 -15.13 -9.41 -5.85
CA ALA A 112 -14.60 -9.68 -4.51
C ALA A 112 -14.65 -8.40 -3.67
N THR A 113 -14.60 -8.59 -2.35
CA THR A 113 -14.55 -7.50 -1.39
C THR A 113 -13.08 -7.14 -1.17
N TYR A 114 -12.79 -5.84 -1.22
CA TYR A 114 -11.45 -5.30 -1.05
C TYR A 114 -11.46 -4.18 -0.02
N ILE A 115 -10.37 -4.05 0.70
CA ILE A 115 -10.03 -2.80 1.37
C ILE A 115 -9.44 -1.89 0.30
N ARG A 116 -10.07 -0.73 0.08
CA ARG A 116 -9.59 0.27 -0.86
C ARG A 116 -8.90 1.37 -0.07
N ILE A 117 -7.69 1.73 -0.48
CA ILE A 117 -6.88 2.73 0.20
C ILE A 117 -6.69 3.93 -0.71
N LYS A 118 -7.11 5.10 -0.24
CA LYS A 118 -6.85 6.38 -0.89
C LYS A 118 -5.55 6.93 -0.34
N PRO A 119 -4.49 7.05 -1.15
CA PRO A 119 -3.22 7.60 -0.69
C PRO A 119 -3.34 9.08 -0.32
N LEU A 120 -2.74 9.46 0.80
CA LEU A 120 -2.67 10.85 1.26
C LEU A 120 -1.24 11.38 1.29
N LYS A 121 -0.30 10.56 1.72
CA LYS A 121 1.13 10.88 1.75
C LYS A 121 1.93 9.69 1.26
N LYS A 122 3.02 9.99 0.59
CA LYS A 122 3.87 8.96 0.00
C LYS A 122 5.33 9.33 0.23
N TRP A 123 6.13 8.33 0.57
CA TRP A 123 7.60 8.40 0.56
C TRP A 123 8.09 7.31 -0.38
N SER A 124 9.03 7.67 -1.26
CA SER A 124 9.63 6.68 -2.17
C SER A 124 11.15 6.79 -2.14
N TRP A 125 11.81 5.69 -2.42
CA TRP A 125 13.27 5.62 -2.44
C TRP A 125 13.70 4.55 -3.45
N GLY A 126 14.83 4.81 -4.11
CA GLY A 126 15.45 3.85 -5.02
C GLY A 126 14.69 3.60 -6.32
N ILE A 127 13.71 4.43 -6.68
CA ILE A 127 12.89 4.27 -7.89
C ILE A 127 13.22 5.35 -8.91
N GLU A 128 13.01 6.62 -8.56
CA GLU A 128 13.30 7.75 -9.45
C GLU A 128 14.79 8.07 -9.50
N GLU A 129 15.44 7.94 -8.36
CA GLU A 129 16.84 8.28 -8.16
C GLU A 129 17.50 7.18 -7.34
N PRO A 130 18.85 7.10 -7.39
CA PRO A 130 19.56 6.17 -6.52
C PRO A 130 19.17 6.38 -5.05
N VAL A 131 19.04 5.31 -4.31
CA VAL A 131 18.64 5.37 -2.90
C VAL A 131 19.70 6.07 -2.05
N PHE A 132 20.96 5.97 -2.45
CA PHE A 132 22.04 6.70 -1.78
C PHE A 132 22.64 7.72 -2.73
N LEU A 133 22.62 8.99 -2.34
CA LEU A 133 23.26 10.10 -3.04
C LEU A 133 24.24 10.75 -2.11
N GLN A 134 25.52 10.77 -2.50
CA GLN A 134 26.60 11.38 -1.71
C GLN A 134 26.63 10.85 -0.27
N GLY A 135 26.43 9.54 -0.11
CA GLY A 135 26.44 8.89 1.19
C GLY A 135 25.19 9.12 2.04
N ARG A 136 24.16 9.73 1.48
CA ARG A 136 22.91 10.01 2.19
C ARG A 136 21.76 9.19 1.61
N PHE A 137 20.88 8.75 2.50
CA PHE A 137 19.65 8.09 2.12
C PHE A 137 18.69 9.10 1.50
N ASN A 138 18.34 8.89 0.24
CA ASN A 138 17.54 9.82 -0.55
C ASN A 138 16.09 9.34 -0.64
N VAL A 139 15.20 10.07 0.01
CA VAL A 139 13.76 9.75 0.05
C VAL A 139 12.98 10.92 -0.52
N LYS A 140 12.13 10.62 -1.50
CA LYS A 140 11.23 11.59 -2.11
C LYS A 140 9.87 11.52 -1.41
N LYS A 141 9.37 12.67 -0.96
CA LYS A 141 8.08 12.77 -0.27
C LYS A 141 7.07 13.51 -1.14
N SER A 142 5.84 13.00 -1.19
CA SER A 142 4.71 13.65 -1.87
C SER A 142 3.47 13.57 -1.00
N SER A 143 2.62 14.58 -1.10
CA SER A 143 1.37 14.63 -0.34
C SER A 143 0.23 14.94 -1.30
N ASN A 144 -0.93 14.34 -1.04
CA ASN A 144 -2.16 14.70 -1.71
C ASN A 144 -2.82 15.81 -0.89
N THR A 145 -2.89 17.01 -1.47
CA THR A 145 -3.40 18.20 -0.80
C THR A 145 -4.85 18.52 -1.16
N SER A 146 -5.48 17.70 -1.96
CA SER A 146 -6.89 17.92 -2.32
C SER A 146 -7.85 17.49 -1.26
#